data_42396353fea33b4a4bced71d239ca119
#
_entry.id   42396353fea33b4a4bced71d239ca119
#
_cell.length_a   1.000
_cell.length_b   1.000
_cell.length_c   1.000
_cell.angle_alpha   90.00
_cell.angle_beta   90.00
_cell.angle_gamma   90.00
#
_symmetry.space_group_name_H-M   'P 1'
#
loop_
_entity.id
_entity.type
_entity.pdbx_description
1 polymer ?
#
loop_
_entity_poly.entity_id
_entity_poly.type
_entity_poly.pdbx_seq_one_letter_code
_entity_poly.pdbx_strand_id
1 'polypeptide(L)'
;MKASSKHNPITEFDAPKPFRWNQYLVGGEIHAWDGDFEKVYSPMGAINTDGTTDKVFLGESPTLDEAAGLKALAAAKEAYNNGRGYWPTAGAAARIAAMEKFVALMKEKREEVSTLLMWEIAKNKSSAYKEFDRTVDYINDTIEEYKELQRRGSHVASKDGVISQIRRGPLGVVLCLGPYNYPLNETFCLLIPSLIMGNTIVFKPAKYGVLLLTPLIDAFKEAFPPGAVNIVFGRGRTLAGPIMKTGDVDVLALIGNSKSSNALVAQHPKPNRLRQVLGLEAKNPAIVFDDANIDQAVKECVNGALSYNGQRCTALKLLFVHKSVSEEFRTKLTAAVDALVLDHPETDCPLTPLPERNKVEQMEAYVDDAVSKGAEVINNNAGRVSDTAFFPAVLFPVTNEMDIFHEEQFGPVVPIVEYEDLEEVMASIAMSDYGQQCSLFSGNEATIAYAVDNMVNQVCRVNINASCQRGPDYLPFTGRKDSAVATLSVHDALRSFSIRTLVATGADQKELVGNVISGGQSTWMTTDYLL
;
A
#
# COMPACT_ATOMS: atom_id res chain seq x y z
N MET A 1 -14.16 -4.35 -33.77
CA MET A 1 -12.81 -4.93 -33.86
C MET A 1 -12.82 -6.26 -33.16
N LYS A 2 -12.31 -7.32 -33.77
CA LYS A 2 -12.23 -8.61 -33.11
C LYS A 2 -11.09 -8.52 -32.12
N ALA A 3 -11.40 -8.37 -30.82
CA ALA A 3 -10.45 -8.75 -29.78
C ALA A 3 -9.89 -10.11 -30.18
N SER A 4 -8.58 -10.25 -30.24
CA SER A 4 -7.99 -11.52 -30.62
C SER A 4 -8.52 -12.57 -29.65
N SER A 5 -9.04 -13.66 -30.17
CA SER A 5 -9.66 -14.76 -29.45
C SER A 5 -8.69 -15.54 -28.53
N LYS A 6 -7.56 -14.94 -28.19
CA LYS A 6 -6.58 -15.45 -27.23
C LYS A 6 -6.83 -15.02 -25.77
N HIS A 7 -7.88 -14.22 -25.53
CA HIS A 7 -8.14 -13.66 -24.21
C HIS A 7 -9.03 -14.54 -23.39
N ASN A 8 -8.63 -15.77 -23.30
CA ASN A 8 -9.11 -16.55 -22.23
C ASN A 8 -8.56 -17.84 -22.19
N PRO A 9 -7.93 -18.30 -21.43
CA PRO A 9 -8.82 -19.29 -20.86
C PRO A 9 -8.26 -20.01 -19.67
N ILE A 10 -9.07 -20.00 -18.79
CA ILE A 10 -9.02 -20.95 -17.70
C ILE A 10 -9.01 -22.40 -18.16
N THR A 11 -9.35 -22.72 -19.40
CA THR A 11 -9.17 -24.05 -19.97
C THR A 11 -7.71 -24.49 -20.11
N GLU A 12 -6.75 -23.54 -20.07
CA GLU A 12 -5.31 -23.84 -20.12
C GLU A 12 -4.64 -23.82 -18.75
N PHE A 13 -5.27 -23.24 -17.72
CA PHE A 13 -4.70 -23.10 -16.39
C PHE A 13 -5.65 -23.61 -15.31
N ASP A 14 -5.15 -24.46 -14.44
CA ASP A 14 -5.91 -25.02 -13.33
C ASP A 14 -6.13 -23.96 -12.23
N ALA A 15 -7.37 -23.57 -12.03
CA ALA A 15 -7.74 -22.71 -10.91
C ALA A 15 -7.50 -23.41 -9.56
N PRO A 16 -7.14 -22.66 -8.50
CA PRO A 16 -7.09 -23.21 -7.16
C PRO A 16 -8.42 -23.88 -6.80
N LYS A 17 -8.36 -25.00 -6.09
CA LYS A 17 -9.58 -25.64 -5.60
C LYS A 17 -10.32 -24.69 -4.66
N PRO A 18 -11.62 -24.43 -4.89
CA PRO A 18 -12.39 -23.56 -4.02
C PRO A 18 -12.43 -24.09 -2.59
N PHE A 19 -12.33 -23.18 -1.63
CA PHE A 19 -12.43 -23.55 -0.22
C PHE A 19 -13.29 -22.56 0.56
N ARG A 20 -13.88 -23.01 1.65
CA ARG A 20 -14.59 -22.15 2.58
C ARG A 20 -13.71 -21.87 3.78
N TRP A 21 -13.31 -20.62 3.90
CA TRP A 21 -12.61 -20.15 5.10
C TRP A 21 -13.65 -19.67 6.12
N ASN A 22 -13.68 -20.27 7.30
CA ASN A 22 -14.65 -19.95 8.34
C ASN A 22 -14.01 -19.57 9.67
N GLN A 23 -12.76 -19.12 9.64
CA GLN A 23 -11.97 -18.84 10.84
C GLN A 23 -11.53 -17.39 10.91
N TYR A 24 -11.31 -16.90 12.13
CA TYR A 24 -10.72 -15.59 12.44
C TYR A 24 -9.89 -15.68 13.71
N LEU A 25 -8.93 -14.75 13.91
CA LEU A 25 -7.99 -14.78 15.03
C LEU A 25 -8.31 -13.65 16.01
N VAL A 26 -8.63 -13.97 17.25
CA VAL A 26 -8.87 -12.99 18.33
C VAL A 26 -8.34 -13.52 19.66
N GLY A 27 -7.59 -12.68 20.37
CA GLY A 27 -7.07 -13.03 21.70
C GLY A 27 -6.04 -14.16 21.69
N GLY A 28 -5.40 -14.43 20.56
CA GLY A 28 -4.48 -15.57 20.38
C GLY A 28 -5.17 -16.89 20.05
N GLU A 29 -6.51 -16.90 19.93
CA GLU A 29 -7.28 -18.08 19.59
C GLU A 29 -7.94 -17.97 18.21
N ILE A 30 -7.95 -19.08 17.48
CA ILE A 30 -8.69 -19.22 16.23
C ILE A 30 -10.13 -19.58 16.57
N HIS A 31 -11.05 -18.73 16.17
CA HIS A 31 -12.49 -18.91 16.34
C HIS A 31 -13.13 -19.32 15.02
N ALA A 32 -14.09 -20.24 15.08
CA ALA A 32 -14.95 -20.55 13.94
C ALA A 32 -16.07 -19.52 13.83
N TRP A 33 -16.45 -19.20 12.58
CA TRP A 33 -17.61 -18.38 12.24
C TRP A 33 -18.69 -19.24 11.58
N ASP A 34 -19.92 -19.08 12.01
CA ASP A 34 -21.11 -19.81 11.53
C ASP A 34 -22.20 -18.87 10.96
N GLY A 35 -21.91 -17.55 10.91
CA GLY A 35 -22.81 -16.55 10.32
C GLY A 35 -22.67 -16.43 8.80
N ASP A 36 -22.80 -15.20 8.29
CA ASP A 36 -22.78 -14.91 6.86
C ASP A 36 -21.38 -15.03 6.24
N PHE A 37 -21.36 -15.38 4.96
CA PHE A 37 -20.13 -15.49 4.14
C PHE A 37 -20.26 -14.67 2.86
N GLU A 38 -19.16 -14.09 2.40
CA GLU A 38 -19.06 -13.46 1.09
C GLU A 38 -18.31 -14.39 0.14
N LYS A 39 -18.90 -14.63 -1.05
CA LYS A 39 -18.27 -15.42 -2.11
C LYS A 39 -17.16 -14.62 -2.77
N VAL A 40 -16.02 -15.25 -2.93
CA VAL A 40 -14.84 -14.68 -3.60
C VAL A 40 -14.71 -15.30 -4.97
N TYR A 41 -14.65 -14.45 -5.98
CA TYR A 41 -14.48 -14.85 -7.37
C TYR A 41 -13.23 -14.21 -7.94
N SER A 42 -12.54 -14.95 -8.80
CA SER A 42 -11.48 -14.38 -9.63
C SER A 42 -12.04 -13.31 -10.59
N PRO A 43 -11.27 -12.28 -10.92
CA PRO A 43 -11.60 -11.39 -12.02
C PRO A 43 -11.47 -12.07 -13.39
N MET A 44 -10.80 -13.22 -13.46
CA MET A 44 -10.73 -14.04 -14.65
C MET A 44 -12.01 -14.86 -14.83
N GLY A 45 -12.48 -15.00 -16.07
CA GLY A 45 -13.64 -15.79 -16.41
C GLY A 45 -13.27 -17.16 -17.02
N ALA A 46 -14.06 -18.22 -16.78
CA ALA A 46 -13.97 -19.49 -17.48
C ALA A 46 -14.85 -19.47 -18.72
N ILE A 47 -14.34 -19.91 -19.88
CA ILE A 47 -15.19 -20.13 -21.06
C ILE A 47 -15.78 -21.53 -20.98
N ASN A 48 -17.09 -21.59 -21.05
CA ASN A 48 -17.83 -22.81 -21.17
C ASN A 48 -17.77 -23.39 -22.59
N THR A 49 -18.13 -24.64 -22.74
CA THR A 49 -18.19 -25.33 -24.05
C THR A 49 -19.15 -24.68 -25.05
N ASP A 50 -20.11 -23.90 -24.59
CA ASP A 50 -21.07 -23.14 -25.40
C ASP A 50 -20.60 -21.70 -25.72
N GLY A 51 -19.38 -21.32 -25.28
CA GLY A 51 -18.81 -20.00 -25.47
C GLY A 51 -19.26 -18.94 -24.46
N THR A 52 -20.07 -19.30 -23.47
CA THR A 52 -20.40 -18.39 -22.35
C THR A 52 -19.25 -18.30 -21.38
N THR A 53 -19.17 -17.19 -20.64
CA THR A 53 -18.10 -16.97 -19.64
C THR A 53 -18.68 -17.03 -18.23
N ASP A 54 -18.23 -18.00 -17.44
CA ASP A 54 -18.53 -18.06 -16.01
C ASP A 54 -17.43 -17.44 -15.17
N LYS A 55 -17.81 -16.96 -13.99
CA LYS A 55 -16.85 -16.46 -12.98
C LYS A 55 -16.21 -17.62 -12.27
N VAL A 56 -14.88 -17.63 -12.16
CA VAL A 56 -14.17 -18.63 -11.38
C VAL A 56 -14.41 -18.37 -9.90
N PHE A 57 -15.06 -19.31 -9.26
CA PHE A 57 -15.27 -19.30 -7.81
C PHE A 57 -13.99 -19.77 -7.11
N LEU A 58 -13.43 -18.93 -6.22
CA LEU A 58 -12.22 -19.24 -5.46
C LEU A 58 -12.51 -19.70 -4.04
N GLY A 59 -13.66 -19.34 -3.48
CA GLY A 59 -14.03 -19.72 -2.14
C GLY A 59 -14.95 -18.73 -1.44
N GLU A 60 -15.09 -18.92 -0.13
CA GLU A 60 -15.90 -18.07 0.74
C GLU A 60 -15.07 -17.53 1.91
N SER A 61 -15.32 -16.27 2.29
CA SER A 61 -14.71 -15.61 3.44
C SER A 61 -15.79 -15.19 4.44
N PRO A 62 -15.55 -15.27 5.77
CA PRO A 62 -16.53 -14.86 6.76
C PRO A 62 -16.85 -13.37 6.65
N THR A 63 -18.12 -13.03 6.87
CA THR A 63 -18.57 -11.64 7.01
C THR A 63 -18.96 -11.41 8.46
N LEU A 64 -17.93 -11.13 9.29
CA LEU A 64 -18.09 -10.91 10.71
C LEU A 64 -18.97 -9.69 11.00
N ASP A 65 -19.69 -9.76 12.10
CA ASP A 65 -20.55 -8.69 12.60
C ASP A 65 -19.79 -7.67 13.48
N GLU A 66 -20.51 -6.65 13.91
CA GLU A 66 -19.98 -5.61 14.80
C GLU A 66 -19.48 -6.19 16.13
N ALA A 67 -20.17 -7.19 16.69
CA ALA A 67 -19.82 -7.78 17.97
C ALA A 67 -18.45 -8.50 17.88
N ALA A 68 -18.18 -9.22 16.80
CA ALA A 68 -16.89 -9.84 16.55
C ALA A 68 -15.77 -8.79 16.39
N GLY A 69 -16.05 -7.68 15.70
CA GLY A 69 -15.12 -6.56 15.59
C GLY A 69 -14.78 -5.93 16.94
N LEU A 70 -15.78 -5.67 17.77
CA LEU A 70 -15.60 -5.12 19.11
C LEU A 70 -14.90 -6.12 20.06
N LYS A 71 -15.13 -7.43 19.90
CA LYS A 71 -14.37 -8.47 20.61
C LYS A 71 -12.90 -8.44 20.26
N ALA A 72 -12.55 -8.26 18.99
CA ALA A 72 -11.16 -8.12 18.55
C ALA A 72 -10.50 -6.87 19.14
N LEU A 73 -11.21 -5.74 19.19
CA LEU A 73 -10.73 -4.53 19.84
C LEU A 73 -10.50 -4.74 21.34
N ALA A 74 -11.45 -5.39 22.03
CA ALA A 74 -11.32 -5.68 23.45
C ALA A 74 -10.08 -6.56 23.74
N ALA A 75 -9.83 -7.58 22.92
CA ALA A 75 -8.66 -8.45 23.05
C ALA A 75 -7.34 -7.66 22.81
N ALA A 76 -7.31 -6.77 21.80
CA ALA A 76 -6.16 -5.91 21.57
C ALA A 76 -5.89 -4.95 22.76
N LYS A 77 -6.93 -4.35 23.33
CA LYS A 77 -6.84 -3.48 24.51
C LYS A 77 -6.35 -4.24 25.74
N GLU A 78 -6.87 -5.44 25.96
CA GLU A 78 -6.45 -6.30 27.07
C GLU A 78 -4.96 -6.66 26.95
N ALA A 79 -4.52 -7.07 25.76
CA ALA A 79 -3.12 -7.39 25.49
C ALA A 79 -2.19 -6.17 25.63
N TYR A 80 -2.65 -4.96 25.26
CA TYR A 80 -1.92 -3.73 25.46
C TYR A 80 -1.92 -3.29 26.94
N ASN A 81 -3.04 -3.48 27.62
CA ASN A 81 -3.24 -3.17 29.04
C ASN A 81 -2.72 -1.77 29.43
N ASN A 82 -3.13 -0.74 28.72
CA ASN A 82 -2.65 0.65 28.92
C ASN A 82 -1.10 0.78 28.90
N GLY A 83 -0.43 0.01 28.04
CA GLY A 83 1.03 -0.02 27.93
C GLY A 83 1.74 -0.91 28.94
N ARG A 84 1.00 -1.66 29.79
CA ARG A 84 1.53 -2.54 30.84
C ARG A 84 1.44 -4.03 30.51
N GLY A 85 0.88 -4.37 29.35
CA GLY A 85 0.79 -5.74 28.86
C GLY A 85 2.16 -6.33 28.52
N TYR A 86 2.20 -7.63 28.30
CA TYR A 86 3.45 -8.31 27.96
C TYR A 86 4.08 -7.74 26.68
N TRP A 87 3.29 -7.58 25.60
CA TRP A 87 3.84 -7.15 24.31
C TRP A 87 4.41 -5.73 24.31
N PRO A 88 3.71 -4.69 24.83
CA PRO A 88 4.29 -3.34 24.92
C PRO A 88 5.51 -3.23 25.84
N THR A 89 5.66 -4.12 26.82
CA THR A 89 6.79 -4.12 27.76
C THR A 89 7.87 -5.13 27.41
N ALA A 90 7.67 -5.98 26.41
CA ALA A 90 8.66 -6.96 25.94
C ALA A 90 9.94 -6.25 25.48
N GLY A 91 11.09 -6.81 25.83
CA GLY A 91 12.39 -6.35 25.35
C GLY A 91 12.55 -6.54 23.83
N ALA A 92 13.53 -5.84 23.27
CA ALA A 92 13.78 -5.87 21.83
C ALA A 92 14.03 -7.30 21.31
N ALA A 93 14.81 -8.09 22.01
CA ALA A 93 15.12 -9.48 21.63
C ALA A 93 13.85 -10.34 21.47
N ALA A 94 12.89 -10.22 22.40
CA ALA A 94 11.64 -10.99 22.33
C ALA A 94 10.78 -10.58 21.12
N ARG A 95 10.73 -9.28 20.79
CA ARG A 95 10.00 -8.79 19.62
C ARG A 95 10.66 -9.21 18.31
N ILE A 96 11.99 -9.17 18.24
CA ILE A 96 12.76 -9.65 17.08
C ILE A 96 12.52 -11.14 16.88
N ALA A 97 12.64 -11.96 17.92
CA ALA A 97 12.42 -13.40 17.85
C ALA A 97 11.01 -13.75 17.34
N ALA A 98 9.99 -12.99 17.76
CA ALA A 98 8.62 -13.17 17.26
C ALA A 98 8.52 -12.86 15.75
N MET A 99 9.17 -11.78 15.28
CA MET A 99 9.19 -11.44 13.87
C MET A 99 9.94 -12.48 13.02
N GLU A 100 11.11 -12.93 13.48
CA GLU A 100 11.90 -13.98 12.81
C GLU A 100 11.12 -15.29 12.73
N LYS A 101 10.42 -15.68 13.81
CA LYS A 101 9.53 -16.84 13.80
C LYS A 101 8.40 -16.67 12.79
N PHE A 102 7.77 -15.49 12.74
CA PHE A 102 6.73 -15.19 11.76
C PHE A 102 7.24 -15.32 10.33
N VAL A 103 8.41 -14.76 10.02
CA VAL A 103 9.04 -14.85 8.69
C VAL A 103 9.28 -16.31 8.30
N ALA A 104 9.79 -17.14 9.22
CA ALA A 104 10.04 -18.55 8.96
C ALA A 104 8.76 -19.28 8.57
N LEU A 105 7.68 -19.10 9.35
CA LEU A 105 6.38 -19.70 9.09
C LEU A 105 5.72 -19.16 7.81
N MET A 106 5.84 -17.86 7.55
CA MET A 106 5.33 -17.23 6.35
C MET A 106 5.97 -17.80 5.09
N LYS A 107 7.30 -18.01 5.08
CA LYS A 107 8.02 -18.55 3.92
C LYS A 107 7.52 -19.92 3.47
N GLU A 108 7.02 -20.76 4.39
CA GLU A 108 6.43 -22.06 4.08
C GLU A 108 5.13 -21.94 3.27
N LYS A 109 4.50 -20.76 3.30
CA LYS A 109 3.24 -20.47 2.60
C LYS A 109 3.41 -19.73 1.27
N ARG A 110 4.66 -19.57 0.80
CA ARG A 110 4.99 -18.77 -0.39
C ARG A 110 4.17 -19.15 -1.61
N GLU A 111 4.10 -20.44 -1.93
CA GLU A 111 3.41 -20.95 -3.12
C GLU A 111 1.90 -20.70 -3.03
N GLU A 112 1.32 -21.05 -1.90
CA GLU A 112 -0.13 -20.93 -1.64
C GLU A 112 -0.58 -19.45 -1.69
N VAL A 113 0.13 -18.56 -1.00
CA VAL A 113 -0.17 -17.13 -0.96
C VAL A 113 0.02 -16.47 -2.33
N SER A 114 1.12 -16.78 -3.03
CA SER A 114 1.39 -16.20 -4.36
C SER A 114 0.38 -16.66 -5.40
N THR A 115 -0.05 -17.91 -5.35
CA THR A 115 -1.12 -18.44 -6.22
C THR A 115 -2.44 -17.73 -5.96
N LEU A 116 -2.86 -17.60 -4.68
CA LEU A 116 -4.09 -16.89 -4.33
C LEU A 116 -4.02 -15.41 -4.73
N LEU A 117 -2.87 -14.76 -4.57
CA LEU A 117 -2.64 -13.38 -4.99
C LEU A 117 -2.86 -13.21 -6.50
N MET A 118 -2.30 -14.12 -7.30
CA MET A 118 -2.49 -14.12 -8.76
C MET A 118 -3.97 -14.33 -9.14
N TRP A 119 -4.64 -15.29 -8.56
CA TRP A 119 -6.01 -15.63 -8.91
C TRP A 119 -7.06 -14.66 -8.35
N GLU A 120 -6.85 -14.12 -7.17
CA GLU A 120 -7.84 -13.27 -6.48
C GLU A 120 -7.84 -11.83 -7.01
N ILE A 121 -6.66 -11.30 -7.38
CA ILE A 121 -6.55 -9.92 -7.87
C ILE A 121 -5.94 -9.80 -9.27
N ALA A 122 -5.82 -10.90 -10.01
CA ALA A 122 -5.25 -10.96 -11.35
C ALA A 122 -3.86 -10.32 -11.48
N LYS A 123 -3.03 -10.40 -10.45
CA LYS A 123 -1.64 -9.98 -10.55
C LYS A 123 -0.88 -11.01 -11.37
N ASN A 124 -0.08 -10.59 -12.37
CA ASN A 124 0.67 -11.55 -13.17
C ASN A 124 1.64 -12.36 -12.30
N LYS A 125 2.00 -13.55 -12.77
CA LYS A 125 2.70 -14.57 -12.00
C LYS A 125 3.97 -14.05 -11.36
N SER A 126 4.86 -13.47 -12.14
CA SER A 126 6.14 -12.95 -11.62
C SER A 126 5.93 -11.84 -10.59
N SER A 127 4.96 -10.96 -10.79
CA SER A 127 4.64 -9.88 -9.83
C SER A 127 4.00 -10.41 -8.55
N ALA A 128 3.19 -11.48 -8.60
CA ALA A 128 2.61 -12.10 -7.42
C ALA A 128 3.69 -12.71 -6.52
N TYR A 129 4.61 -13.48 -7.10
CA TYR A 129 5.74 -14.05 -6.36
C TYR A 129 6.70 -12.96 -5.86
N LYS A 130 6.97 -11.94 -6.68
CA LYS A 130 7.79 -10.80 -6.28
C LYS A 130 7.17 -10.01 -5.12
N GLU A 131 5.85 -9.87 -5.06
CA GLU A 131 5.20 -9.21 -3.92
C GLU A 131 5.42 -9.99 -2.63
N PHE A 132 5.29 -11.32 -2.67
CA PHE A 132 5.57 -12.16 -1.52
C PHE A 132 7.03 -12.03 -1.05
N ASP A 133 7.97 -12.22 -1.96
CA ASP A 133 9.40 -12.17 -1.65
C ASP A 133 9.80 -10.80 -1.10
N ARG A 134 9.34 -9.72 -1.74
CA ARG A 134 9.54 -8.36 -1.24
C ARG A 134 8.94 -8.11 0.13
N THR A 135 7.82 -8.75 0.46
CA THR A 135 7.22 -8.63 1.80
C THR A 135 8.12 -9.27 2.85
N VAL A 136 8.70 -10.43 2.53
CA VAL A 136 9.71 -11.08 3.39
C VAL A 136 10.93 -10.19 3.58
N ASP A 137 11.44 -9.61 2.50
CA ASP A 137 12.58 -8.68 2.55
C ASP A 137 12.24 -7.45 3.41
N TYR A 138 11.05 -6.86 3.23
CA TYR A 138 10.59 -5.73 4.04
C TYR A 138 10.56 -6.06 5.55
N ILE A 139 10.14 -7.27 5.92
CA ILE A 139 10.13 -7.69 7.34
C ILE A 139 11.57 -7.79 7.86
N ASN A 140 12.46 -8.41 7.10
CA ASN A 140 13.87 -8.53 7.47
C ASN A 140 14.55 -7.16 7.60
N ASP A 141 14.34 -6.26 6.64
CA ASP A 141 14.86 -4.89 6.66
C ASP A 141 14.31 -4.12 7.87
N THR A 142 13.02 -4.34 8.22
CA THR A 142 12.40 -3.73 9.41
C THR A 142 13.04 -4.25 10.70
N ILE A 143 13.38 -5.53 10.79
CA ILE A 143 14.11 -6.10 11.93
C ILE A 143 15.48 -5.44 12.06
N GLU A 144 16.23 -5.31 10.96
CA GLU A 144 17.57 -4.69 11.00
C GLU A 144 17.51 -3.20 11.37
N GLU A 145 16.56 -2.45 10.82
CA GLU A 145 16.36 -1.05 11.21
C GLU A 145 15.89 -0.91 12.65
N TYR A 146 15.09 -1.86 13.15
CA TYR A 146 14.71 -1.88 14.56
C TYR A 146 15.92 -2.12 15.47
N LYS A 147 16.83 -3.03 15.12
CA LYS A 147 18.11 -3.24 15.83
C LYS A 147 18.92 -1.94 15.85
N GLU A 148 19.02 -1.25 14.71
CA GLU A 148 19.73 0.05 14.64
C GLU A 148 19.03 1.13 15.50
N LEU A 149 17.71 1.17 15.49
CA LEU A 149 16.93 2.08 16.33
C LEU A 149 17.17 1.81 17.83
N GLN A 150 17.25 0.53 18.22
CA GLN A 150 17.58 0.13 19.60
C GLN A 150 19.02 0.52 19.97
N ARG A 151 19.98 0.31 19.06
CA ARG A 151 21.39 0.69 19.23
C ARG A 151 21.55 2.19 19.47
N ARG A 152 20.87 3.04 18.66
CA ARG A 152 20.84 4.50 18.88
C ARG A 152 20.16 4.89 20.19
N GLY A 153 19.09 4.19 20.56
CA GLY A 153 18.35 4.42 21.81
C GLY A 153 19.09 3.95 23.07
N SER A 154 20.13 3.12 22.94
CA SER A 154 20.95 2.65 24.06
C SER A 154 21.89 3.74 24.60
N HIS A 155 22.10 4.82 23.84
CA HIS A 155 22.98 5.91 24.24
C HIS A 155 22.45 6.67 25.46
N VAL A 156 23.30 6.82 26.45
CA VAL A 156 23.06 7.63 27.67
C VAL A 156 23.82 8.94 27.52
N ALA A 157 23.10 10.03 27.42
CA ALA A 157 23.67 11.37 27.32
C ALA A 157 23.82 12.02 28.69
N SER A 158 24.90 12.80 28.87
CA SER A 158 25.07 13.65 30.06
C SER A 158 25.35 15.07 29.57
N LYS A 159 24.47 16.01 29.89
CA LYS A 159 24.58 17.41 29.52
C LYS A 159 23.93 18.31 30.56
N ASP A 160 24.56 19.43 30.86
CA ASP A 160 24.03 20.47 31.74
C ASP A 160 23.54 19.92 33.12
N GLY A 161 24.27 18.95 33.68
CA GLY A 161 23.91 18.31 34.94
C GLY A 161 22.78 17.29 34.89
N VAL A 162 22.30 16.94 33.66
CA VAL A 162 21.25 15.95 33.44
C VAL A 162 21.84 14.72 32.76
N ILE A 163 21.55 13.55 33.27
CA ILE A 163 21.78 12.24 32.65
C ILE A 163 20.45 11.78 32.03
N SER A 164 20.48 11.33 30.79
CA SER A 164 19.26 10.98 30.07
C SER A 164 19.43 9.85 29.07
N GLN A 165 18.39 9.05 28.92
CA GLN A 165 18.25 8.06 27.87
C GLN A 165 16.92 8.28 27.14
N ILE A 166 16.97 8.33 25.79
CA ILE A 166 15.77 8.51 24.96
C ILE A 166 15.57 7.25 24.12
N ARG A 167 14.42 6.62 24.30
CA ARG A 167 13.99 5.47 23.47
C ARG A 167 12.60 5.70 22.91
N ARG A 168 12.13 4.78 22.08
CA ARG A 168 10.79 4.87 21.50
C ARG A 168 9.90 3.76 22.05
N GLY A 169 8.70 4.13 22.48
CA GLY A 169 7.67 3.21 22.96
C GLY A 169 6.48 3.15 22.03
N PRO A 170 5.63 2.11 22.14
CA PRO A 170 4.41 1.97 21.37
C PRO A 170 3.42 3.09 21.66
N LEU A 171 2.48 3.27 20.73
CA LEU A 171 1.39 4.23 20.84
C LEU A 171 0.14 3.64 21.49
N GLY A 172 -0.18 2.35 21.22
CA GLY A 172 -1.38 1.72 21.74
C GLY A 172 -1.99 0.67 20.83
N VAL A 173 -3.31 0.74 20.69
CA VAL A 173 -4.10 -0.14 19.82
C VAL A 173 -4.18 0.44 18.43
N VAL A 174 -3.82 -0.34 17.41
CA VAL A 174 -3.82 0.04 16.00
C VAL A 174 -4.97 -0.66 15.27
N LEU A 175 -5.82 0.12 14.59
CA LEU A 175 -6.72 -0.41 13.57
C LEU A 175 -6.00 -0.38 12.22
N CYS A 176 -5.73 -1.54 11.64
CA CYS A 176 -5.01 -1.70 10.38
C CYS A 176 -5.94 -2.15 9.25
N LEU A 177 -5.96 -1.37 8.16
CA LEU A 177 -6.78 -1.59 6.97
C LEU A 177 -5.88 -1.51 5.73
N GLY A 178 -5.60 -2.67 5.12
CA GLY A 178 -4.74 -2.77 3.94
C GLY A 178 -5.48 -2.51 2.62
N PRO A 179 -4.73 -2.19 1.53
CA PRO A 179 -5.28 -1.97 0.20
C PRO A 179 -5.48 -3.29 -0.55
N TYR A 180 -6.24 -3.25 -1.66
CA TYR A 180 -6.48 -4.43 -2.48
C TYR A 180 -5.41 -4.69 -3.56
N ASN A 181 -4.72 -3.64 -4.01
CA ASN A 181 -3.78 -3.73 -5.15
C ASN A 181 -2.41 -4.33 -4.77
N TYR A 182 -1.98 -4.15 -3.53
CA TYR A 182 -0.85 -4.80 -2.89
C TYR A 182 -1.28 -5.32 -1.50
N PRO A 183 -2.21 -6.29 -1.47
CA PRO A 183 -2.86 -6.71 -0.23
C PRO A 183 -1.92 -7.39 0.76
N LEU A 184 -0.78 -7.88 0.31
CA LEU A 184 0.26 -8.44 1.14
C LEU A 184 1.28 -7.36 1.51
N ASN A 185 2.08 -6.86 0.55
CA ASN A 185 3.23 -5.99 0.85
C ASN A 185 2.83 -4.68 1.52
N GLU A 186 1.86 -3.94 0.96
CA GLU A 186 1.47 -2.65 1.53
C GLU A 186 0.76 -2.79 2.88
N THR A 187 0.00 -3.87 3.08
CA THR A 187 -0.60 -4.20 4.38
C THR A 187 0.48 -4.47 5.42
N PHE A 188 1.52 -5.22 5.06
CA PHE A 188 2.63 -5.55 5.97
C PHE A 188 3.50 -4.33 6.28
N CYS A 189 3.56 -3.34 5.39
CA CYS A 189 4.18 -2.04 5.69
C CYS A 189 3.46 -1.26 6.81
N LEU A 190 2.21 -1.59 7.11
CA LEU A 190 1.47 -1.07 8.27
C LEU A 190 1.61 -1.99 9.49
N LEU A 191 1.47 -3.31 9.29
CA LEU A 191 1.45 -4.30 10.36
C LEU A 191 2.81 -4.45 11.05
N ILE A 192 3.86 -4.70 10.29
CA ILE A 192 5.16 -5.10 10.82
C ILE A 192 5.82 -4.01 11.66
N PRO A 193 5.97 -2.75 11.20
CA PRO A 193 6.55 -1.71 12.02
C PRO A 193 5.69 -1.40 13.26
N SER A 194 4.37 -1.53 13.14
CA SER A 194 3.47 -1.38 14.29
C SER A 194 3.72 -2.46 15.36
N LEU A 195 3.76 -3.73 14.96
CA LEU A 195 3.98 -4.87 15.88
C LEU A 195 5.35 -4.81 16.53
N ILE A 196 6.43 -4.65 15.78
CA ILE A 196 7.79 -4.67 16.33
C ILE A 196 8.02 -3.51 17.32
N MET A 197 7.30 -2.39 17.14
CA MET A 197 7.32 -1.27 18.10
C MET A 197 6.52 -1.56 19.39
N GLY A 198 5.76 -2.66 19.46
CA GLY A 198 5.03 -3.12 20.64
C GLY A 198 3.58 -2.67 20.72
N ASN A 199 3.00 -2.19 19.63
CA ASN A 199 1.56 -1.95 19.54
C ASN A 199 0.79 -3.27 19.44
N THR A 200 -0.49 -3.26 19.79
CA THR A 200 -1.42 -4.35 19.51
C THR A 200 -2.34 -3.96 18.37
N ILE A 201 -2.80 -4.95 17.60
CA ILE A 201 -3.44 -4.68 16.31
C ILE A 201 -4.80 -5.37 16.21
N VAL A 202 -5.76 -4.63 15.64
CA VAL A 202 -6.94 -5.17 14.97
C VAL A 202 -6.73 -5.00 13.47
N PHE A 203 -6.57 -6.09 12.75
CA PHE A 203 -6.31 -6.12 11.32
C PHE A 203 -7.54 -6.61 10.56
N LYS A 204 -7.96 -5.84 9.56
CA LYS A 204 -9.00 -6.22 8.61
C LYS A 204 -8.45 -6.20 7.18
N PRO A 205 -8.34 -7.38 6.51
CA PRO A 205 -7.95 -7.46 5.11
C PRO A 205 -8.84 -6.64 4.18
N ALA A 206 -8.30 -6.28 3.00
CA ALA A 206 -9.07 -5.70 1.92
C ALA A 206 -10.17 -6.68 1.43
N LYS A 207 -11.16 -6.17 0.70
CA LYS A 207 -12.23 -7.00 0.11
C LYS A 207 -11.69 -7.93 -0.97
N TYR A 208 -10.84 -7.42 -1.84
CA TYR A 208 -10.10 -8.20 -2.84
C TYR A 208 -8.72 -8.51 -2.27
N GLY A 209 -8.27 -9.75 -2.39
CA GLY A 209 -7.08 -10.24 -1.69
C GLY A 209 -7.39 -10.71 -0.25
N VAL A 210 -8.61 -11.15 0.04
CA VAL A 210 -9.00 -11.61 1.37
C VAL A 210 -8.55 -13.04 1.63
N LEU A 211 -8.62 -13.93 0.64
CA LEU A 211 -8.29 -15.35 0.80
C LEU A 211 -6.77 -15.59 0.92
N LEU A 212 -5.95 -14.76 0.25
CA LEU A 212 -4.49 -14.92 0.29
C LEU A 212 -3.88 -14.75 1.68
N LEU A 213 -4.60 -14.14 2.62
CA LEU A 213 -4.15 -13.96 4.00
C LEU A 213 -4.53 -15.12 4.91
N THR A 214 -5.46 -15.99 4.48
CA THR A 214 -5.92 -17.12 5.29
C THR A 214 -4.81 -18.13 5.61
N PRO A 215 -3.86 -18.46 4.69
CA PRO A 215 -2.75 -19.36 5.00
C PRO A 215 -1.78 -18.84 6.07
N LEU A 216 -1.82 -17.54 6.36
CA LEU A 216 -0.90 -16.89 7.31
C LEU A 216 -1.47 -16.78 8.73
N ILE A 217 -2.73 -17.15 8.96
CA ILE A 217 -3.40 -16.98 10.27
C ILE A 217 -2.69 -17.80 11.36
N ASP A 218 -2.34 -19.05 11.06
CA ASP A 218 -1.59 -19.88 12.00
C ASP A 218 -0.20 -19.29 12.31
N ALA A 219 0.47 -18.73 11.31
CA ALA A 219 1.76 -18.07 11.51
C ALA A 219 1.65 -16.87 12.47
N PHE A 220 0.60 -16.06 12.36
CA PHE A 220 0.32 -14.98 13.30
C PHE A 220 0.03 -15.51 14.72
N LYS A 221 -0.81 -16.54 14.84
CA LYS A 221 -1.12 -17.16 16.13
C LYS A 221 0.13 -17.71 16.82
N GLU A 222 0.99 -18.39 16.07
CA GLU A 222 2.17 -19.04 16.63
C GLU A 222 3.32 -18.07 16.95
N ALA A 223 3.47 -17.00 16.19
CA ALA A 223 4.59 -16.10 16.33
C ALA A 223 4.37 -15.02 17.41
N PHE A 224 3.14 -14.58 17.62
CA PHE A 224 2.83 -13.45 18.49
C PHE A 224 2.08 -13.87 19.76
N PRO A 225 2.27 -13.15 20.88
CA PRO A 225 1.54 -13.45 22.09
C PRO A 225 0.03 -13.18 21.95
N PRO A 226 -0.81 -13.84 22.78
CA PRO A 226 -2.25 -13.68 22.72
C PRO A 226 -2.70 -12.21 22.71
N GLY A 227 -3.57 -11.86 21.75
CA GLY A 227 -4.15 -10.52 21.60
C GLY A 227 -3.23 -9.45 21.00
N ALA A 228 -1.95 -9.74 20.76
CA ALA A 228 -1.07 -8.78 20.05
C ALA A 228 -1.53 -8.58 18.60
N VAL A 229 -2.01 -9.63 17.97
CA VAL A 229 -2.61 -9.59 16.62
C VAL A 229 -4.01 -10.18 16.68
N ASN A 230 -4.99 -9.44 16.15
CA ASN A 230 -6.37 -9.88 16.01
C ASN A 230 -6.78 -9.65 14.55
N ILE A 231 -7.26 -10.69 13.86
CA ILE A 231 -7.58 -10.66 12.43
C ILE A 231 -9.07 -10.92 12.25
N VAL A 232 -9.77 -9.95 11.65
CA VAL A 232 -11.21 -9.98 11.43
C VAL A 232 -11.55 -9.79 9.95
N PHE A 233 -12.53 -10.51 9.44
CA PHE A 233 -12.96 -10.50 8.05
C PHE A 233 -14.32 -9.85 7.91
N GLY A 234 -14.59 -9.19 6.80
CA GLY A 234 -15.90 -8.62 6.53
C GLY A 234 -15.86 -7.17 6.03
N ARG A 235 -17.00 -6.51 6.08
CA ARG A 235 -17.19 -5.17 5.51
C ARG A 235 -16.63 -4.08 6.42
N GLY A 236 -15.87 -3.12 5.84
CA GLY A 236 -15.27 -2.02 6.59
C GLY A 236 -16.28 -1.20 7.39
N ARG A 237 -17.45 -0.90 6.81
CA ARG A 237 -18.50 -0.15 7.50
C ARG A 237 -19.06 -0.86 8.75
N THR A 238 -19.12 -2.20 8.70
CA THR A 238 -19.64 -3.02 9.80
C THR A 238 -18.63 -3.18 10.93
N LEU A 239 -17.36 -3.23 10.61
CA LEU A 239 -16.28 -3.49 11.57
C LEU A 239 -15.55 -2.19 11.99
N ALA A 240 -14.99 -1.46 11.02
CA ALA A 240 -14.10 -0.34 11.33
C ALA A 240 -14.84 0.87 11.93
N GLY A 241 -16.05 1.18 11.44
CA GLY A 241 -16.86 2.29 11.96
C GLY A 241 -17.17 2.14 13.46
N PRO A 242 -17.81 1.05 13.91
CA PRO A 242 -18.06 0.81 15.33
C PRO A 242 -16.79 0.81 16.18
N ILE A 243 -15.71 0.18 15.70
CA ILE A 243 -14.40 0.19 16.38
C ILE A 243 -13.90 1.63 16.60
N MET A 244 -13.95 2.48 15.58
CA MET A 244 -13.52 3.89 15.69
C MET A 244 -14.38 4.68 16.67
N LYS A 245 -15.70 4.45 16.70
CA LYS A 245 -16.64 5.14 17.60
C LYS A 245 -16.38 4.90 19.08
N THR A 246 -15.71 3.82 19.45
CA THR A 246 -15.35 3.56 20.86
C THR A 246 -14.38 4.58 21.41
N GLY A 247 -13.53 5.18 20.57
CA GLY A 247 -12.43 6.06 21.00
C GLY A 247 -11.27 5.32 21.66
N ASP A 248 -11.17 4.00 21.42
CA ASP A 248 -10.15 3.12 22.00
C ASP A 248 -9.06 2.72 20.98
N VAL A 249 -9.14 3.28 19.77
CA VAL A 249 -8.10 3.17 18.75
C VAL A 249 -7.11 4.32 18.92
N ASP A 250 -5.85 4.01 19.13
CA ASP A 250 -4.78 5.01 19.25
C ASP A 250 -4.15 5.36 17.90
N VAL A 251 -4.18 4.43 16.95
CA VAL A 251 -3.65 4.62 15.60
C VAL A 251 -4.61 4.06 14.56
N LEU A 252 -5.00 4.89 13.60
CA LEU A 252 -5.61 4.44 12.35
C LEU A 252 -4.52 4.29 11.30
N ALA A 253 -4.23 3.06 10.90
CA ALA A 253 -3.30 2.70 9.83
C ALA A 253 -4.11 2.22 8.63
N LEU A 254 -4.17 3.03 7.56
CA LEU A 254 -5.01 2.75 6.40
C LEU A 254 -4.29 3.10 5.10
N ILE A 255 -4.35 2.19 4.13
CA ILE A 255 -4.06 2.49 2.74
C ILE A 255 -5.34 2.29 1.94
N GLY A 256 -5.82 3.37 1.30
CA GLY A 256 -7.10 3.37 0.63
C GLY A 256 -7.42 4.73 0.01
N ASN A 257 -8.62 5.26 0.25
CA ASN A 257 -9.07 6.54 -0.28
C ASN A 257 -9.44 7.54 0.81
N SER A 258 -9.32 8.82 0.48
CA SER A 258 -9.58 9.97 1.37
C SER A 258 -11.01 9.96 1.92
N LYS A 259 -11.98 9.58 1.11
CA LYS A 259 -13.39 9.49 1.55
C LYS A 259 -13.58 8.51 2.70
N SER A 260 -12.99 7.32 2.58
CA SER A 260 -13.07 6.29 3.63
C SER A 260 -12.26 6.68 4.87
N SER A 261 -11.07 7.23 4.67
CA SER A 261 -10.21 7.71 5.74
C SER A 261 -10.90 8.81 6.56
N ASN A 262 -11.37 9.86 5.90
CA ASN A 262 -12.04 10.99 6.55
C ASN A 262 -13.31 10.54 7.30
N ALA A 263 -14.09 9.61 6.71
CA ALA A 263 -15.26 9.05 7.36
C ALA A 263 -14.92 8.26 8.63
N LEU A 264 -13.81 7.55 8.69
CA LEU A 264 -13.35 6.84 9.89
C LEU A 264 -12.80 7.80 10.94
N VAL A 265 -11.97 8.74 10.54
CA VAL A 265 -11.38 9.75 11.44
C VAL A 265 -12.50 10.58 12.11
N ALA A 266 -13.50 10.99 11.36
CA ALA A 266 -14.64 11.77 11.87
C ALA A 266 -15.49 11.00 12.90
N GLN A 267 -15.44 9.66 12.91
CA GLN A 267 -16.16 8.84 13.89
C GLN A 267 -15.43 8.71 15.24
N HIS A 268 -14.14 9.06 15.28
CA HIS A 268 -13.36 8.91 16.51
C HIS A 268 -13.66 10.05 17.49
N PRO A 269 -14.18 9.77 18.72
CA PRO A 269 -14.63 10.81 19.66
C PRO A 269 -13.51 11.62 20.32
N LYS A 270 -12.25 11.18 20.14
CA LYS A 270 -11.05 11.79 20.74
C LYS A 270 -9.99 12.03 19.66
N PRO A 271 -10.21 12.93 18.69
CA PRO A 271 -9.31 13.09 17.53
C PRO A 271 -7.88 13.52 17.92
N ASN A 272 -7.71 14.20 19.04
CA ASN A 272 -6.41 14.59 19.58
C ASN A 272 -5.56 13.40 20.09
N ARG A 273 -6.16 12.23 20.33
CA ARG A 273 -5.47 11.00 20.71
C ARG A 273 -5.18 10.09 19.52
N LEU A 274 -5.92 10.26 18.43
CA LEU A 274 -5.77 9.41 17.25
C LEU A 274 -4.54 9.83 16.44
N ARG A 275 -3.59 8.92 16.31
CA ARG A 275 -2.51 9.02 15.33
C ARG A 275 -3.02 8.47 13.99
N GLN A 276 -2.69 9.15 12.91
CA GLN A 276 -3.03 8.71 11.57
C GLN A 276 -1.77 8.30 10.81
N VAL A 277 -1.81 7.12 10.17
CA VAL A 277 -0.79 6.61 9.25
C VAL A 277 -1.53 6.20 7.99
N LEU A 278 -1.57 7.10 7.02
CA LEU A 278 -2.45 7.01 5.86
C LEU A 278 -1.65 7.05 4.56
N GLY A 279 -1.93 6.11 3.66
CA GLY A 279 -1.56 6.16 2.25
C GLY A 279 -2.84 6.27 1.41
N LEU A 280 -2.96 7.36 0.65
CA LEU A 280 -4.21 7.71 -0.03
C LEU A 280 -3.98 7.86 -1.54
N GLU A 281 -4.89 8.55 -2.22
CA GLU A 281 -4.85 8.75 -3.66
C GLU A 281 -3.64 9.61 -4.09
N ALA A 282 -3.27 9.45 -5.35
CA ALA A 282 -2.22 10.23 -5.99
C ALA A 282 -2.56 10.56 -7.43
N LYS A 283 -2.10 11.72 -7.92
CA LYS A 283 -2.18 12.11 -9.32
C LYS A 283 -0.77 12.46 -9.83
N ASN A 284 0.10 11.43 -9.86
CA ASN A 284 1.52 11.63 -10.15
C ASN A 284 1.73 12.10 -11.59
N PRO A 285 2.29 13.29 -11.84
CA PRO A 285 2.58 13.77 -13.18
C PRO A 285 3.92 13.24 -13.70
N ALA A 286 4.00 13.07 -15.01
CA ALA A 286 5.27 13.09 -15.76
C ALA A 286 5.37 14.41 -16.52
N ILE A 287 6.55 15.01 -16.59
CA ILE A 287 6.85 16.20 -17.39
C ILE A 287 7.93 15.82 -18.39
N VAL A 288 7.56 15.82 -19.68
CA VAL A 288 8.45 15.54 -20.81
C VAL A 288 8.83 16.87 -21.43
N PHE A 289 10.09 17.28 -21.24
CA PHE A 289 10.61 18.54 -21.75
C PHE A 289 10.99 18.46 -23.23
N ASP A 290 11.27 19.60 -23.84
CA ASP A 290 11.60 19.75 -25.28
C ASP A 290 12.92 19.07 -25.68
N ASP A 291 13.81 18.84 -24.70
CA ASP A 291 15.10 18.17 -24.87
C ASP A 291 15.12 16.71 -24.40
N ALA A 292 13.97 16.16 -24.02
CA ALA A 292 13.87 14.80 -23.48
C ALA A 292 14.31 13.74 -24.48
N ASN A 293 14.96 12.69 -23.99
CA ASN A 293 15.11 11.45 -24.75
C ASN A 293 13.74 10.76 -24.88
N ILE A 294 13.10 10.90 -26.02
CA ILE A 294 11.72 10.44 -26.25
C ILE A 294 11.58 8.92 -26.11
N ASP A 295 12.54 8.13 -26.57
CA ASP A 295 12.47 6.68 -26.44
C ASP A 295 12.51 6.22 -24.98
N GLN A 296 13.37 6.86 -24.18
CA GLN A 296 13.42 6.62 -22.72
C GLN A 296 12.13 7.10 -22.04
N ALA A 297 11.68 8.31 -22.35
CA ALA A 297 10.45 8.87 -21.76
C ALA A 297 9.23 8.00 -22.08
N VAL A 298 9.07 7.52 -23.32
CA VAL A 298 7.99 6.62 -23.70
C VAL A 298 8.07 5.30 -22.92
N LYS A 299 9.22 4.66 -22.87
CA LYS A 299 9.42 3.41 -22.12
C LYS A 299 9.04 3.56 -20.65
N GLU A 300 9.51 4.60 -20.01
CA GLU A 300 9.25 4.87 -18.60
C GLU A 300 7.80 5.29 -18.34
N CYS A 301 7.18 6.06 -19.26
CA CYS A 301 5.78 6.44 -19.15
C CYS A 301 4.83 5.25 -19.33
N VAL A 302 5.09 4.36 -20.30
CA VAL A 302 4.29 3.14 -20.49
C VAL A 302 4.39 2.25 -19.25
N ASN A 303 5.60 1.97 -18.78
CA ASN A 303 5.79 1.17 -17.56
C ASN A 303 5.19 1.87 -16.34
N GLY A 304 5.41 3.16 -16.19
CA GLY A 304 4.91 3.97 -15.07
C GLY A 304 3.39 4.07 -15.02
N ALA A 305 2.73 4.22 -16.16
CA ALA A 305 1.28 4.36 -16.22
C ALA A 305 0.54 3.02 -16.22
N LEU A 306 1.10 1.96 -16.83
CA LEU A 306 0.35 0.75 -17.17
C LEU A 306 0.79 -0.53 -16.44
N SER A 307 1.95 -0.55 -15.74
CA SER A 307 2.29 -1.74 -14.95
C SER A 307 1.20 -2.01 -13.90
N TYR A 308 0.80 -3.27 -13.81
CA TYR A 308 -0.36 -3.72 -13.05
C TYR A 308 -1.64 -2.92 -13.41
N ASN A 309 -1.85 -2.68 -14.72
CA ASN A 309 -2.99 -1.94 -15.26
C ASN A 309 -3.15 -0.51 -14.67
N GLY A 310 -2.08 0.14 -14.23
CA GLY A 310 -2.16 1.45 -13.57
C GLY A 310 -2.74 1.43 -12.15
N GLN A 311 -3.00 0.26 -11.57
CA GLN A 311 -3.56 0.09 -10.22
C GLN A 311 -2.50 0.25 -9.12
N ARG A 312 -1.70 1.31 -9.21
CA ARG A 312 -0.66 1.65 -8.24
C ARG A 312 -0.80 3.09 -7.80
N CYS A 313 -0.63 3.36 -6.51
CA CYS A 313 -0.54 4.74 -6.01
C CYS A 313 0.64 5.48 -6.66
N THR A 314 1.71 4.75 -7.02
CA THR A 314 2.88 5.30 -7.73
C THR A 314 2.75 5.29 -9.25
N ALA A 315 1.59 4.95 -9.85
CA ALA A 315 1.43 5.04 -11.30
C ALA A 315 1.56 6.50 -11.77
N LEU A 316 2.11 6.69 -12.98
CA LEU A 316 2.01 7.96 -13.70
C LEU A 316 0.57 8.11 -14.19
N LYS A 317 -0.07 9.22 -13.84
CA LYS A 317 -1.51 9.42 -14.02
C LYS A 317 -1.87 10.65 -14.86
N LEU A 318 -0.88 11.47 -15.18
CA LEU A 318 -1.02 12.65 -16.04
C LEU A 318 0.32 12.91 -16.73
N LEU A 319 0.34 12.95 -18.07
CA LEU A 319 1.56 13.15 -18.84
C LEU A 319 1.55 14.55 -19.47
N PHE A 320 2.33 15.45 -18.94
CA PHE A 320 2.60 16.77 -19.54
C PHE A 320 3.71 16.61 -20.58
N VAL A 321 3.45 16.97 -21.83
CA VAL A 321 4.41 16.81 -22.92
C VAL A 321 4.59 18.15 -23.63
N HIS A 322 5.83 18.60 -23.74
CA HIS A 322 6.14 19.86 -24.42
C HIS A 322 5.74 19.76 -25.89
N LYS A 323 5.11 20.81 -26.43
CA LYS A 323 4.52 20.86 -27.78
C LYS A 323 5.51 20.48 -28.88
N SER A 324 6.79 20.89 -28.75
CA SER A 324 7.82 20.61 -29.77
C SER A 324 8.13 19.12 -29.97
N VAL A 325 7.87 18.28 -28.97
CA VAL A 325 8.12 16.83 -28.99
C VAL A 325 6.84 15.99 -28.88
N SER A 326 5.68 16.64 -28.77
CA SER A 326 4.40 16.00 -28.49
C SER A 326 3.98 15.02 -29.60
N GLU A 327 4.16 15.34 -30.87
CA GLU A 327 3.80 14.45 -31.97
C GLU A 327 4.65 13.17 -31.98
N GLU A 328 5.96 13.30 -31.82
CA GLU A 328 6.87 12.15 -31.75
C GLU A 328 6.58 11.28 -30.54
N PHE A 329 6.40 11.91 -29.37
CA PHE A 329 6.08 11.20 -28.13
C PHE A 329 4.79 10.42 -28.24
N ARG A 330 3.69 11.05 -28.71
CA ARG A 330 2.38 10.41 -28.87
C ARG A 330 2.42 9.24 -29.85
N THR A 331 3.09 9.41 -30.99
CA THR A 331 3.25 8.36 -32.01
C THR A 331 3.96 7.13 -31.43
N LYS A 332 5.06 7.34 -30.71
CA LYS A 332 5.81 6.24 -30.09
C LYS A 332 5.06 5.63 -28.91
N LEU A 333 4.40 6.45 -28.08
CA LEU A 333 3.64 5.97 -26.92
C LEU A 333 2.46 5.09 -27.36
N THR A 334 1.68 5.53 -28.34
CA THR A 334 0.53 4.75 -28.84
C THR A 334 0.97 3.44 -29.47
N ALA A 335 2.07 3.45 -30.25
CA ALA A 335 2.64 2.22 -30.79
C ALA A 335 3.08 1.24 -29.70
N ALA A 336 3.71 1.75 -28.63
CA ALA A 336 4.15 0.93 -27.49
C ALA A 336 2.95 0.40 -26.68
N VAL A 337 1.89 1.19 -26.51
CA VAL A 337 0.65 0.76 -25.83
C VAL A 337 -0.09 -0.29 -26.67
N ASP A 338 -0.22 -0.10 -27.98
CA ASP A 338 -0.88 -1.06 -28.87
C ASP A 338 -0.15 -2.42 -28.96
N ALA A 339 1.15 -2.45 -28.66
CA ALA A 339 1.95 -3.66 -28.59
C ALA A 339 1.77 -4.46 -27.29
N LEU A 340 1.11 -3.89 -26.26
CA LEU A 340 0.87 -4.59 -25.02
C LEU A 340 -0.12 -5.74 -25.20
N VAL A 341 0.11 -6.80 -24.43
CA VAL A 341 -0.76 -7.99 -24.43
C VAL A 341 -1.59 -7.99 -23.16
N LEU A 342 -2.90 -8.12 -23.31
CA LEU A 342 -3.85 -8.39 -22.25
C LEU A 342 -4.18 -9.89 -22.28
N ASP A 343 -3.86 -10.61 -21.20
CA ASP A 343 -4.04 -12.06 -21.15
C ASP A 343 -4.17 -12.57 -19.70
N HIS A 344 -4.16 -13.90 -19.55
CA HIS A 344 -4.21 -14.56 -18.24
C HIS A 344 -2.92 -14.28 -17.43
N PRO A 345 -3.02 -14.01 -16.12
CA PRO A 345 -1.86 -13.73 -15.26
C PRO A 345 -0.73 -14.78 -15.29
N GLU A 346 -1.05 -16.05 -15.54
CA GLU A 346 -0.07 -17.14 -15.66
C GLU A 346 0.90 -16.97 -16.85
N THR A 347 0.51 -16.23 -17.87
CA THR A 347 1.37 -15.97 -19.04
C THR A 347 2.38 -14.85 -18.80
N ASP A 348 2.39 -14.26 -17.61
CA ASP A 348 3.23 -13.11 -17.25
C ASP A 348 3.01 -11.87 -18.13
N CYS A 349 1.83 -11.76 -18.73
CA CYS A 349 1.47 -10.61 -19.57
C CYS A 349 1.47 -9.29 -18.77
N PRO A 350 1.74 -8.16 -19.44
CA PRO A 350 1.77 -6.84 -18.80
C PRO A 350 0.39 -6.35 -18.35
N LEU A 351 -0.67 -6.75 -19.05
CA LEU A 351 -2.05 -6.35 -18.75
C LEU A 351 -2.88 -7.59 -18.39
N THR A 352 -3.71 -7.44 -17.36
CA THR A 352 -4.55 -8.50 -16.81
C THR A 352 -5.94 -7.95 -16.49
N PRO A 353 -6.97 -8.79 -16.23
CA PRO A 353 -8.26 -8.31 -15.76
C PRO A 353 -8.18 -7.50 -14.46
N LEU A 354 -9.11 -6.57 -14.25
CA LEU A 354 -9.22 -5.74 -13.05
C LEU A 354 -10.01 -6.46 -11.96
N PRO A 355 -9.53 -6.52 -10.71
CA PRO A 355 -10.21 -7.23 -9.63
C PRO A 355 -11.50 -6.54 -9.17
N GLU A 356 -11.54 -5.21 -9.24
CA GLU A 356 -12.70 -4.42 -8.86
C GLU A 356 -13.63 -4.25 -10.06
N ARG A 357 -14.80 -4.88 -10.05
CA ARG A 357 -15.69 -5.03 -11.21
C ARG A 357 -16.22 -3.72 -11.78
N ASN A 358 -16.49 -2.73 -10.93
CA ASN A 358 -16.95 -1.41 -11.36
C ASN A 358 -15.82 -0.52 -11.92
N LYS A 359 -14.56 -1.00 -11.90
CA LYS A 359 -13.44 -0.23 -12.45
C LYS A 359 -13.51 -0.07 -13.96
N VAL A 360 -13.99 -1.08 -14.68
CA VAL A 360 -14.19 -0.96 -16.14
C VAL A 360 -15.18 0.15 -16.45
N GLU A 361 -16.33 0.19 -15.75
CA GLU A 361 -17.33 1.26 -15.90
C GLU A 361 -16.77 2.65 -15.53
N GLN A 362 -15.94 2.70 -14.47
CA GLN A 362 -15.28 3.94 -14.08
C GLN A 362 -14.28 4.43 -15.13
N MET A 363 -13.51 3.50 -15.76
CA MET A 363 -12.59 3.85 -16.85
C MET A 363 -13.35 4.35 -18.08
N GLU A 364 -14.47 3.71 -18.43
CA GLU A 364 -15.34 4.18 -19.50
C GLU A 364 -15.88 5.59 -19.21
N ALA A 365 -16.34 5.85 -17.98
CA ALA A 365 -16.84 7.17 -17.60
C ALA A 365 -15.79 8.28 -17.77
N TYR A 366 -14.53 8.02 -17.40
CA TYR A 366 -13.44 8.98 -17.63
C TYR A 366 -13.15 9.22 -19.11
N VAL A 367 -13.20 8.15 -19.93
CA VAL A 367 -13.01 8.27 -21.37
C VAL A 367 -14.16 9.06 -22.01
N ASP A 368 -15.41 8.74 -21.63
CA ASP A 368 -16.60 9.40 -22.15
C ASP A 368 -16.64 10.89 -21.77
N ASP A 369 -16.30 11.23 -20.51
CA ASP A 369 -16.19 12.62 -20.06
C ASP A 369 -15.14 13.38 -20.89
N ALA A 370 -13.93 12.84 -21.02
CA ALA A 370 -12.86 13.47 -21.77
C ALA A 370 -13.20 13.66 -23.26
N VAL A 371 -13.78 12.64 -23.89
CA VAL A 371 -14.20 12.71 -25.30
C VAL A 371 -15.32 13.74 -25.49
N SER A 372 -16.29 13.79 -24.58
CA SER A 372 -17.36 14.80 -24.63
C SER A 372 -16.85 16.24 -24.53
N LYS A 373 -15.66 16.41 -23.91
CA LYS A 373 -14.98 17.71 -23.72
C LYS A 373 -13.86 17.96 -24.74
N GLY A 374 -13.76 17.13 -25.79
CA GLY A 374 -12.90 17.37 -26.95
C GLY A 374 -11.59 16.58 -27.01
N ALA A 375 -11.37 15.63 -26.11
CA ALA A 375 -10.27 14.68 -26.24
C ALA A 375 -10.60 13.58 -27.25
N GLU A 376 -9.56 12.97 -27.80
CA GLU A 376 -9.67 11.79 -28.67
C GLU A 376 -8.95 10.60 -28.01
N VAL A 377 -9.46 9.39 -28.25
CA VAL A 377 -8.73 8.15 -27.96
C VAL A 377 -7.80 7.88 -29.12
N ILE A 378 -6.50 8.03 -28.91
CA ILE A 378 -5.51 8.05 -30.00
C ILE A 378 -4.81 6.71 -30.28
N ASN A 379 -5.07 5.66 -29.48
CA ASN A 379 -4.56 4.31 -29.75
C ASN A 379 -5.66 3.36 -30.25
N ASN A 380 -5.26 2.19 -30.84
CA ASN A 380 -6.18 1.40 -31.66
C ASN A 380 -7.15 0.50 -30.90
N ASN A 381 -6.75 -0.16 -29.83
CA ASN A 381 -7.50 -1.25 -29.21
C ASN A 381 -8.15 -0.86 -27.86
N ALA A 382 -8.28 0.44 -27.62
CA ALA A 382 -8.73 0.99 -26.34
C ALA A 382 -10.15 0.56 -25.95
N GLY A 383 -10.38 0.43 -24.65
CA GLY A 383 -11.70 0.27 -24.09
C GLY A 383 -12.00 -1.10 -23.51
N ARG A 384 -13.27 -1.32 -23.23
CA ARG A 384 -13.78 -2.57 -22.63
C ARG A 384 -13.51 -3.77 -23.53
N VAL A 385 -12.88 -4.79 -22.94
CA VAL A 385 -12.69 -6.12 -23.54
C VAL A 385 -13.68 -7.12 -22.94
N SER A 386 -13.94 -7.02 -21.63
CA SER A 386 -14.92 -7.82 -20.90
C SER A 386 -15.41 -7.07 -19.64
N ASP A 387 -16.24 -7.68 -18.83
CA ASP A 387 -16.73 -7.09 -17.56
C ASP A 387 -15.60 -6.74 -16.57
N THR A 388 -14.43 -7.37 -16.69
CA THR A 388 -13.29 -7.19 -15.81
C THR A 388 -12.02 -6.77 -16.54
N ALA A 389 -12.04 -6.67 -17.86
CA ALA A 389 -10.86 -6.35 -18.67
C ALA A 389 -11.08 -5.09 -19.50
N PHE A 390 -10.10 -4.18 -19.42
CA PHE A 390 -10.08 -2.92 -20.16
C PHE A 390 -8.70 -2.74 -20.80
N PHE A 391 -8.65 -2.65 -22.14
CA PHE A 391 -7.41 -2.35 -22.83
C PHE A 391 -7.11 -0.85 -22.70
N PRO A 392 -5.84 -0.46 -22.47
CA PRO A 392 -5.49 0.93 -22.18
C PRO A 392 -6.05 1.93 -23.19
N ALA A 393 -6.57 3.05 -22.68
CA ALA A 393 -6.99 4.18 -23.49
C ALA A 393 -6.01 5.34 -23.31
N VAL A 394 -5.41 5.81 -24.43
CA VAL A 394 -4.56 7.00 -24.47
C VAL A 394 -5.40 8.16 -24.94
N LEU A 395 -5.54 9.19 -24.09
CA LEU A 395 -6.39 10.37 -24.34
C LEU A 395 -5.54 11.59 -24.70
N PHE A 396 -5.90 12.29 -25.78
CA PHE A 396 -5.27 13.54 -26.21
C PHE A 396 -6.23 14.40 -27.06
N PRO A 397 -6.18 15.74 -26.95
CA PRO A 397 -5.59 16.50 -25.83
C PRO A 397 -6.45 16.41 -24.58
N VAL A 398 -5.82 16.31 -23.41
CA VAL A 398 -6.52 16.41 -22.14
C VAL A 398 -6.37 17.83 -21.57
N THR A 399 -7.46 18.39 -21.07
CA THR A 399 -7.50 19.74 -20.48
C THR A 399 -7.99 19.70 -19.03
N ASN A 400 -7.82 20.81 -18.32
CA ASN A 400 -8.26 20.97 -16.93
C ASN A 400 -9.79 21.02 -16.76
N GLU A 401 -10.56 20.95 -17.83
CA GLU A 401 -12.03 20.84 -17.75
C GLU A 401 -12.50 19.38 -17.59
N MET A 402 -11.61 18.42 -17.79
CA MET A 402 -11.90 16.99 -17.79
C MET A 402 -11.68 16.36 -16.41
N ASP A 403 -12.57 15.47 -16.00
CA ASP A 403 -12.49 14.82 -14.69
C ASP A 403 -11.18 14.04 -14.53
N ILE A 404 -10.71 13.38 -15.60
CA ILE A 404 -9.45 12.63 -15.61
C ILE A 404 -8.21 13.51 -15.39
N PHE A 405 -8.28 14.82 -15.54
CA PHE A 405 -7.17 15.71 -15.22
C PHE A 405 -6.97 15.82 -13.70
N HIS A 406 -8.04 15.81 -12.94
CA HIS A 406 -8.06 16.06 -11.50
C HIS A 406 -8.12 14.78 -10.67
N GLU A 407 -8.95 13.81 -11.05
CA GLU A 407 -9.22 12.61 -10.27
C GLU A 407 -8.22 11.49 -10.55
N GLU A 408 -7.98 10.65 -9.53
CA GLU A 408 -7.15 9.46 -9.67
C GLU A 408 -7.90 8.36 -10.43
N GLN A 409 -7.47 8.03 -11.65
CA GLN A 409 -8.11 6.99 -12.45
C GLN A 409 -7.78 5.55 -12.04
N PHE A 410 -6.93 5.25 -11.15
CA PHE A 410 -6.51 3.93 -10.64
C PHE A 410 -6.85 2.73 -11.57
N GLY A 411 -6.43 2.86 -12.84
CA GLY A 411 -6.77 1.98 -13.96
C GLY A 411 -6.04 2.40 -15.23
N PRO A 412 -6.19 1.65 -16.34
CA PRO A 412 -5.39 1.79 -17.54
C PRO A 412 -5.89 2.89 -18.51
N VAL A 413 -6.01 4.12 -18.04
CA VAL A 413 -6.27 5.30 -18.87
C VAL A 413 -5.09 6.26 -18.75
N VAL A 414 -4.53 6.69 -19.90
CA VAL A 414 -3.31 7.49 -19.98
C VAL A 414 -3.64 8.85 -20.58
N PRO A 415 -3.87 9.89 -19.76
CA PRO A 415 -4.14 11.24 -20.25
C PRO A 415 -2.85 11.98 -20.57
N ILE A 416 -2.83 12.66 -21.75
CA ILE A 416 -1.73 13.49 -22.23
C ILE A 416 -2.19 14.93 -22.32
N VAL A 417 -1.43 15.83 -21.69
CA VAL A 417 -1.59 17.28 -21.72
C VAL A 417 -0.43 17.87 -22.50
N GLU A 418 -0.70 18.61 -23.57
CA GLU A 418 0.32 19.36 -24.30
C GLU A 418 0.54 20.72 -23.61
N TYR A 419 1.79 21.17 -23.50
CA TYR A 419 2.13 22.46 -22.94
C TYR A 419 3.23 23.18 -23.74
N GLU A 420 3.25 24.51 -23.67
CA GLU A 420 4.32 25.36 -24.17
C GLU A 420 5.04 26.08 -23.02
N ASP A 421 4.29 26.53 -22.04
CA ASP A 421 4.81 27.23 -20.86
C ASP A 421 4.91 26.28 -19.65
N LEU A 422 6.12 26.08 -19.16
CA LEU A 422 6.37 25.26 -17.97
C LEU A 422 5.67 25.79 -16.72
N GLU A 423 5.49 27.11 -16.60
CA GLU A 423 4.84 27.73 -15.44
C GLU A 423 3.38 27.31 -15.34
N GLU A 424 2.68 27.07 -16.45
CA GLU A 424 1.30 26.53 -16.44
C GLU A 424 1.27 25.12 -15.86
N VAL A 425 2.27 24.28 -16.20
CA VAL A 425 2.43 22.94 -15.64
C VAL A 425 2.70 23.00 -14.14
N MET A 426 3.64 23.86 -13.73
CA MET A 426 4.00 24.04 -12.32
C MET A 426 2.81 24.55 -11.50
N ALA A 427 2.06 25.51 -12.03
CA ALA A 427 0.85 26.02 -11.40
C ALA A 427 -0.23 24.92 -11.27
N SER A 428 -0.44 24.10 -12.30
CA SER A 428 -1.40 23.00 -12.28
C SER A 428 -1.04 21.97 -11.20
N ILE A 429 0.22 21.59 -11.08
CA ILE A 429 0.69 20.66 -10.04
C ILE A 429 0.56 21.28 -8.64
N ALA A 430 0.88 22.58 -8.51
CA ALA A 430 0.72 23.29 -7.24
C ALA A 430 -0.73 23.36 -6.77
N MET A 431 -1.68 23.48 -7.69
CA MET A 431 -3.12 23.51 -7.40
C MET A 431 -3.75 22.12 -7.20
N SER A 432 -3.08 21.06 -7.62
CA SER A 432 -3.56 19.68 -7.40
C SER A 432 -3.71 19.37 -5.92
N ASP A 433 -4.76 18.62 -5.55
CA ASP A 433 -4.97 18.12 -4.18
C ASP A 433 -3.99 17.02 -3.79
N TYR A 434 -3.18 16.52 -4.73
CA TYR A 434 -2.28 15.40 -4.53
C TYR A 434 -0.80 15.80 -4.63
N GLY A 435 0.06 15.09 -3.92
CA GLY A 435 1.47 15.38 -3.91
C GLY A 435 2.35 14.19 -3.50
N GLN A 436 2.22 13.04 -4.20
CA GLN A 436 3.03 11.88 -3.85
C GLN A 436 4.37 11.88 -4.58
N GLN A 437 4.38 11.80 -5.91
CA GLN A 437 5.60 11.75 -6.73
C GLN A 437 5.42 12.51 -8.04
N CYS A 438 6.54 12.80 -8.71
CA CYS A 438 6.58 13.20 -10.12
C CYS A 438 7.77 12.57 -10.84
N SER A 439 7.71 12.57 -12.19
CA SER A 439 8.81 12.18 -13.08
C SER A 439 9.17 13.33 -14.01
N LEU A 440 10.44 13.63 -14.16
CA LEU A 440 10.99 14.68 -15.02
C LEU A 440 11.84 14.02 -16.09
N PHE A 441 11.59 14.31 -17.37
CA PHE A 441 12.33 13.76 -18.51
C PHE A 441 13.02 14.89 -19.30
N SER A 442 14.31 15.10 -19.05
CA SER A 442 15.15 16.09 -19.71
C SER A 442 16.61 15.66 -19.66
N GLY A 443 17.41 16.11 -20.60
CA GLY A 443 18.86 16.00 -20.61
C GLY A 443 19.57 17.29 -20.14
N ASN A 444 18.84 18.37 -19.91
CA ASN A 444 19.38 19.66 -19.54
C ASN A 444 19.48 19.83 -18.02
N GLU A 445 20.70 20.03 -17.50
CA GLU A 445 20.96 20.18 -16.07
C GLU A 445 20.24 21.39 -15.44
N ALA A 446 20.18 22.53 -16.14
CA ALA A 446 19.51 23.72 -15.64
C ALA A 446 17.99 23.54 -15.57
N THR A 447 17.39 22.91 -16.57
CA THR A 447 15.96 22.57 -16.60
C THR A 447 15.61 21.64 -15.44
N ILE A 448 16.40 20.58 -15.24
CA ILE A 448 16.20 19.64 -14.12
C ILE A 448 16.35 20.36 -12.78
N ALA A 449 17.38 21.18 -12.59
CA ALA A 449 17.58 21.91 -11.34
C ALA A 449 16.37 22.82 -11.02
N TYR A 450 15.93 23.61 -12.00
CA TYR A 450 14.77 24.47 -11.85
C TYR A 450 13.49 23.67 -11.51
N ALA A 451 13.23 22.60 -12.25
CA ALA A 451 12.06 21.76 -12.02
C ALA A 451 12.10 21.08 -10.64
N VAL A 452 13.25 20.57 -10.21
CA VAL A 452 13.42 19.97 -8.88
C VAL A 452 13.12 20.98 -7.78
N ASP A 453 13.68 22.20 -7.84
CA ASP A 453 13.47 23.24 -6.84
C ASP A 453 11.98 23.60 -6.67
N ASN A 454 11.21 23.56 -7.77
CA ASN A 454 9.76 23.77 -7.73
C ASN A 454 9.01 22.55 -7.20
N MET A 455 9.42 21.32 -7.59
CA MET A 455 8.69 20.10 -7.28
C MET A 455 8.89 19.59 -5.84
N VAL A 456 10.04 19.81 -5.20
CA VAL A 456 10.32 19.30 -3.84
C VAL A 456 9.37 19.83 -2.77
N ASN A 457 8.65 20.91 -3.04
CA ASN A 457 7.60 21.45 -2.17
C ASN A 457 6.18 20.98 -2.55
N GLN A 458 6.00 20.32 -3.69
CA GLN A 458 4.71 19.83 -4.17
C GLN A 458 4.56 18.32 -3.95
N VAL A 459 5.64 17.56 -4.10
CA VAL A 459 5.66 16.11 -3.99
C VAL A 459 6.70 15.63 -2.97
N CYS A 460 6.66 14.37 -2.61
CA CYS A 460 7.62 13.76 -1.69
C CYS A 460 8.74 13.01 -2.40
N ARG A 461 8.61 12.74 -3.71
CA ARG A 461 9.67 12.13 -4.50
C ARG A 461 9.67 12.69 -5.92
N VAL A 462 10.82 13.14 -6.36
CA VAL A 462 11.10 13.53 -7.75
C VAL A 462 11.97 12.45 -8.39
N ASN A 463 11.52 11.89 -9.52
CA ASN A 463 12.25 10.88 -10.28
C ASN A 463 12.78 11.54 -11.56
N ILE A 464 14.07 11.44 -11.83
CA ILE A 464 14.71 12.03 -13.00
C ILE A 464 14.96 10.94 -14.03
N ASN A 465 14.40 11.10 -15.22
CA ASN A 465 14.48 10.16 -16.34
C ASN A 465 14.08 8.72 -15.97
N ALA A 466 13.13 8.60 -15.04
CA ALA A 466 12.62 7.34 -14.53
C ALA A 466 11.15 7.46 -14.14
N SER A 467 10.41 6.37 -14.19
CA SER A 467 9.03 6.30 -13.73
C SER A 467 8.92 6.40 -12.21
N CYS A 468 7.76 6.85 -11.72
CA CYS A 468 7.45 6.84 -10.29
C CYS A 468 7.40 5.41 -9.74
N GLN A 469 7.94 5.21 -8.54
CA GLN A 469 8.01 3.90 -7.91
C GLN A 469 8.12 4.02 -6.37
N ARG A 470 7.79 2.91 -5.68
CA ARG A 470 7.95 2.86 -4.23
C ARG A 470 9.36 2.51 -3.80
N GLY A 471 9.92 1.48 -4.37
CA GLY A 471 11.23 0.94 -3.98
C GLY A 471 12.41 1.87 -4.25
N PRO A 472 13.55 1.61 -3.63
CA PRO A 472 13.81 0.68 -2.53
C PRO A 472 13.11 1.07 -1.22
N ASP A 473 12.74 0.09 -0.38
CA ASP A 473 11.89 0.29 0.80
C ASP A 473 12.57 1.05 1.96
N TYR A 474 13.87 1.27 1.92
CA TYR A 474 14.57 2.15 2.85
C TYR A 474 14.43 3.66 2.52
N LEU A 475 13.98 3.99 1.29
CA LEU A 475 13.72 5.38 0.91
C LEU A 475 12.36 5.85 1.44
N PRO A 476 12.20 7.16 1.75
CA PRO A 476 10.93 7.69 2.22
C PRO A 476 9.80 7.42 1.23
N PHE A 477 8.70 6.86 1.72
CA PHE A 477 7.47 6.70 0.97
C PHE A 477 6.33 7.40 1.72
N THR A 478 5.92 8.53 1.19
CA THR A 478 4.91 9.41 1.78
C THR A 478 4.26 10.28 0.70
N GLY A 479 3.41 11.18 1.08
CA GLY A 479 2.77 12.18 0.21
C GLY A 479 2.56 13.48 0.94
N ARG A 480 2.37 14.54 0.17
CA ARG A 480 1.89 15.83 0.62
C ARG A 480 0.39 15.94 0.34
N LYS A 481 -0.24 16.96 0.88
CA LYS A 481 -1.66 17.27 0.68
C LYS A 481 -2.52 16.03 1.02
N ASP A 482 -3.43 15.62 0.15
CA ASP A 482 -4.34 14.50 0.39
C ASP A 482 -3.73 13.13 0.06
N SER A 483 -2.45 13.06 -0.35
CA SER A 483 -1.86 11.77 -0.75
C SER A 483 -1.37 10.90 0.41
N ALA A 484 -0.99 11.46 1.54
CA ALA A 484 -0.59 10.67 2.70
C ALA A 484 -0.51 11.46 4.00
N VAL A 485 -0.60 10.75 5.12
CA VAL A 485 -0.23 11.21 6.45
C VAL A 485 0.77 10.21 7.02
N ALA A 486 1.91 10.71 7.49
CA ALA A 486 3.07 9.91 7.94
C ALA A 486 3.85 9.25 6.77
N THR A 487 4.89 8.51 7.11
CA THR A 487 5.83 7.92 6.14
C THR A 487 5.95 6.42 6.36
N LEU A 488 5.95 5.66 5.27
CA LEU A 488 5.88 4.19 5.25
C LEU A 488 7.17 3.51 4.76
N SER A 489 8.32 4.18 4.77
CA SER A 489 9.61 3.51 4.59
C SER A 489 9.94 2.64 5.81
N VAL A 490 10.86 1.69 5.68
CA VAL A 490 11.33 0.86 6.79
C VAL A 490 11.72 1.71 8.00
N HIS A 491 12.56 2.73 7.77
CA HIS A 491 13.07 3.62 8.81
C HIS A 491 12.00 4.52 9.45
N ASP A 492 11.19 5.18 8.63
CA ASP A 492 10.23 6.17 9.11
C ASP A 492 8.95 5.53 9.65
N ALA A 493 8.58 4.35 9.16
CA ALA A 493 7.43 3.61 9.66
C ALA A 493 7.60 3.24 11.15
N LEU A 494 8.78 2.82 11.59
CA LEU A 494 9.05 2.59 13.02
C LEU A 494 8.78 3.85 13.86
N ARG A 495 9.08 5.03 13.31
CA ARG A 495 8.83 6.32 13.96
C ARG A 495 7.37 6.73 13.93
N SER A 496 6.67 6.40 12.86
CA SER A 496 5.23 6.67 12.71
C SER A 496 4.38 5.89 13.71
N PHE A 497 4.80 4.67 14.05
CA PHE A 497 4.12 3.78 15.00
C PHE A 497 4.66 3.83 16.43
N SER A 498 5.43 4.87 16.79
CA SER A 498 6.04 4.99 18.12
C SER A 498 6.25 6.43 18.55
N ILE A 499 6.45 6.64 19.83
CA ILE A 499 6.74 7.96 20.41
C ILE A 499 8.05 7.93 21.20
N ARG A 500 8.79 9.04 21.18
CA ARG A 500 10.00 9.20 21.99
C ARG A 500 9.62 9.40 23.46
N THR A 501 10.27 8.64 24.34
CA THR A 501 10.14 8.78 25.80
C THR A 501 11.52 9.03 26.37
N LEU A 502 11.61 10.00 27.26
CA LEU A 502 12.81 10.40 27.97
C LEU A 502 12.77 9.87 29.38
N VAL A 503 13.84 9.16 29.79
CA VAL A 503 14.16 8.92 31.21
C VAL A 503 15.34 9.80 31.58
N ALA A 504 15.20 10.64 32.60
CA ALA A 504 16.21 11.61 32.96
C ALA A 504 16.38 11.69 34.49
N THR A 505 17.60 12.03 34.92
CA THR A 505 17.94 12.28 36.32
C THR A 505 19.06 13.32 36.45
N GLY A 506 19.29 13.83 37.66
CA GLY A 506 20.45 14.65 37.98
C GLY A 506 21.77 13.87 37.94
N ALA A 507 22.86 14.56 37.67
CA ALA A 507 24.19 13.94 37.60
C ALA A 507 24.66 13.29 38.92
N ASP A 508 24.10 13.72 40.02
CA ASP A 508 24.31 13.15 41.37
C ASP A 508 23.78 11.70 41.50
N GLN A 509 22.84 11.29 40.64
CA GLN A 509 22.23 9.95 40.59
C GLN A 509 22.90 9.02 39.55
N LYS A 510 24.08 9.34 39.06
CA LYS A 510 24.78 8.58 38.01
C LYS A 510 24.99 7.11 38.37
N GLU A 511 25.33 6.84 39.60
CA GLU A 511 25.58 5.48 40.11
C GLU A 511 24.28 4.65 40.11
N LEU A 512 23.17 5.23 40.58
CA LEU A 512 21.87 4.57 40.58
C LEU A 512 21.46 4.17 39.17
N VAL A 513 21.54 5.10 38.21
CA VAL A 513 21.19 4.82 36.81
C VAL A 513 22.12 3.77 36.21
N GLY A 514 23.43 3.87 36.46
CA GLY A 514 24.40 2.88 36.01
C GLY A 514 24.07 1.46 36.54
N ASN A 515 23.68 1.34 37.80
CA ASN A 515 23.29 0.08 38.41
C ASN A 515 21.99 -0.50 37.81
N VAL A 516 20.99 0.33 37.51
CA VAL A 516 19.77 -0.13 36.85
C VAL A 516 20.06 -0.67 35.45
N ILE A 517 20.90 0.04 34.68
CA ILE A 517 21.29 -0.36 33.32
C ILE A 517 22.11 -1.65 33.35
N SER A 518 23.16 -1.71 34.16
CA SER A 518 24.06 -2.87 34.24
C SER A 518 23.42 -4.09 34.89
N GLY A 519 22.44 -3.89 35.75
CA GLY A 519 21.70 -4.96 36.42
C GLY A 519 20.71 -5.68 35.54
N GLY A 520 20.45 -5.20 34.31
CA GLY A 520 19.54 -5.83 33.38
C GLY A 520 18.07 -5.93 33.83
N GLN A 521 17.70 -5.15 34.87
CA GLN A 521 16.37 -5.20 35.48
C GLN A 521 15.30 -4.46 34.70
N SER A 522 15.70 -3.60 33.76
CA SER A 522 14.79 -2.80 32.92
C SER A 522 14.94 -3.15 31.45
N THR A 523 13.84 -3.53 30.81
CA THR A 523 13.77 -3.69 29.34
C THR A 523 13.84 -2.37 28.60
N TRP A 524 13.62 -1.25 29.30
CA TRP A 524 13.68 0.10 28.75
C TRP A 524 15.06 0.75 28.98
N MET A 525 15.50 0.82 30.22
CA MET A 525 16.81 1.36 30.57
C MET A 525 17.89 0.28 30.42
N THR A 526 18.34 0.12 29.19
CA THR A 526 19.37 -0.87 28.85
C THR A 526 20.32 -0.32 27.82
N THR A 527 21.55 -0.76 27.83
CA THR A 527 22.55 -0.58 26.78
C THR A 527 22.78 -1.87 26.00
N ASP A 528 22.02 -2.92 26.30
CA ASP A 528 22.05 -4.15 25.52
C ASP A 528 21.38 -3.93 24.17
N TYR A 529 22.19 -3.94 23.12
CA TYR A 529 21.80 -3.78 21.72
C TYR A 529 22.45 -4.86 20.83
N LEU A 530 23.10 -5.82 21.45
CA LEU A 530 23.66 -6.98 20.77
C LEU A 530 22.51 -7.99 20.56
N LEU A 531 21.80 -7.78 19.47
CA LEU A 531 20.64 -8.57 19.11
C LEU A 531 20.92 -9.45 17.91
#